data_23c1db59610933551d2406d2f40ba54f
#
_entry.id   23c1db59610933551d2406d2f40ba54f
#
_cell.length_a   1.000
_cell.length_b   1.000
_cell.length_c   1.000
_cell.angle_alpha   90.00
_cell.angle_beta   90.00
_cell.angle_gamma   90.00
#
_symmetry.space_group_name_H-M   'P 1'
#
loop_
_entity.id
_entity.type
_entity.pdbx_description
1 polymer ?
#
loop_
_entity_poly.entity_id
_entity_poly.type
_entity_poly.pdbx_seq_one_letter_code
_entity_poly.pdbx_strand_id
1 'polypeptide(L)'
;MSPEKAFTQQQKDAMVAAIKQAEKDTSGEIRVHIENRSKIDVLDRAADVFAHLNLHKTAQRNGVLIYVALLDHKSAILGDAGINAKVPADFWDSIMKNMVAKFKEGKITEGICEAVITAGEQLKVYFPYQTDDVNELPDEISFQ
;
A
#
# COMPACT_ATOMS: atom_id res chain seq x y z
N MET A 1 22.15 1.67 6.29
CA MET A 1 21.84 2.01 4.89
C MET A 1 20.37 2.47 4.81
N SER A 2 20.10 3.53 4.06
CA SER A 2 18.73 4.00 3.82
C SER A 2 17.91 2.93 3.08
N PRO A 3 16.65 2.68 3.46
CA PRO A 3 15.83 1.69 2.75
C PRO A 3 15.62 2.02 1.27
N GLU A 4 15.64 3.30 0.91
CA GLU A 4 15.54 3.71 -0.49
C GLU A 4 16.66 3.12 -1.35
N LYS A 5 17.86 2.97 -0.79
CA LYS A 5 19.01 2.44 -1.51
C LYS A 5 18.92 0.94 -1.81
N ALA A 6 17.96 0.24 -1.23
CA ALA A 6 17.71 -1.16 -1.54
C ALA A 6 17.07 -1.33 -2.94
N PHE A 7 16.62 -0.23 -3.56
CA PHE A 7 15.91 -0.26 -4.83
C PHE A 7 16.63 0.57 -5.88
N THR A 8 16.69 0.07 -7.11
CA THR A 8 17.16 0.85 -8.26
C THR A 8 16.11 1.91 -8.60
N GLN A 9 16.50 2.92 -9.38
CA GLN A 9 15.54 3.91 -9.86
C GLN A 9 14.44 3.24 -10.68
N GLN A 10 14.80 2.26 -11.50
CA GLN A 10 13.83 1.51 -12.30
C GLN A 10 12.81 0.79 -11.42
N GLN A 11 13.25 0.20 -10.31
CA GLN A 11 12.34 -0.46 -9.36
C GLN A 11 11.41 0.53 -8.67
N LYS A 12 11.95 1.69 -8.27
CA LYS A 12 11.13 2.75 -7.67
C LYS A 12 10.08 3.26 -8.67
N ASP A 13 10.47 3.46 -9.92
CA ASP A 13 9.55 3.88 -10.98
C ASP A 13 8.46 2.85 -11.22
N ALA A 14 8.81 1.56 -11.17
CA ALA A 14 7.84 0.48 -11.36
C ALA A 14 6.78 0.49 -10.25
N MET A 15 7.18 0.74 -9.00
CA MET A 15 6.24 0.81 -7.89
C MET A 15 5.29 2.00 -8.02
N VAL A 16 5.81 3.16 -8.42
CA VAL A 16 4.98 4.36 -8.65
C VAL A 16 4.00 4.11 -9.80
N ALA A 17 4.47 3.50 -10.89
CA ALA A 17 3.62 3.16 -12.03
C ALA A 17 2.49 2.19 -11.63
N ALA A 18 2.79 1.23 -10.76
CA ALA A 18 1.79 0.29 -10.25
C ALA A 18 0.71 1.02 -9.45
N ILE A 19 1.09 1.99 -8.61
CA ILE A 19 0.14 2.80 -7.84
C ILE A 19 -0.76 3.60 -8.78
N LYS A 20 -0.19 4.26 -9.78
CA LYS A 20 -0.98 5.05 -10.75
C LYS A 20 -1.95 4.16 -11.52
N GLN A 21 -1.52 2.98 -11.93
CA GLN A 21 -2.38 2.02 -12.62
C GLN A 21 -3.51 1.54 -11.70
N ALA A 22 -3.18 1.22 -10.44
CA ALA A 22 -4.15 0.72 -9.48
C ALA A 22 -5.24 1.75 -9.17
N GLU A 23 -4.88 3.04 -9.10
CA GLU A 23 -5.82 4.11 -8.79
C GLU A 23 -6.66 4.56 -9.97
N LYS A 24 -6.34 4.10 -11.18
CA LYS A 24 -6.98 4.57 -12.41
C LYS A 24 -8.49 4.29 -12.46
N ASP A 25 -8.91 3.14 -11.96
CA ASP A 25 -10.29 2.69 -12.05
C ASP A 25 -11.02 2.70 -10.70
N THR A 26 -10.43 3.31 -9.67
CA THR A 26 -11.03 3.42 -8.34
C THR A 26 -10.82 4.82 -7.77
N SER A 27 -11.73 5.25 -6.89
CA SER A 27 -11.54 6.47 -6.09
C SER A 27 -10.64 6.23 -4.86
N GLY A 28 -10.26 4.99 -4.58
CA GLY A 28 -9.38 4.66 -3.46
C GLY A 28 -7.98 5.24 -3.63
N GLU A 29 -7.32 5.54 -2.51
CA GLU A 29 -5.97 6.10 -2.48
C GLU A 29 -5.02 5.08 -1.88
N ILE A 30 -3.94 4.73 -2.60
CA ILE A 30 -2.98 3.71 -2.19
C ILE A 30 -1.62 4.36 -1.97
N ARG A 31 -1.03 4.13 -0.80
CA ARG A 31 0.34 4.54 -0.49
C ARG A 31 1.18 3.33 -0.09
N VAL A 32 2.46 3.37 -0.42
CA VAL A 32 3.45 2.38 -0.01
C VAL A 32 4.48 3.07 0.86
N HIS A 33 4.78 2.50 2.03
CA HIS A 33 5.83 2.98 2.92
C HIS A 33 6.83 1.87 3.20
N ILE A 34 8.10 2.16 3.01
CA ILE A 34 9.20 1.20 3.16
C ILE A 34 10.21 1.75 4.14
N GLU A 35 10.52 0.96 5.17
CA GLU A 35 11.60 1.27 6.12
C GLU A 35 12.37 -0.01 6.42
N ASN A 36 13.50 0.10 7.13
CA ASN A 36 14.32 -1.06 7.42
C ASN A 36 13.77 -1.87 8.58
N ARG A 37 13.38 -1.21 9.66
CA ARG A 37 12.93 -1.88 10.89
C ARG A 37 11.71 -1.20 11.48
N SER A 38 10.81 -1.99 12.02
CA SER A 38 9.73 -1.51 12.86
C SER A 38 10.19 -1.57 14.32
N LYS A 39 10.24 -0.43 14.99
CA LYS A 39 10.70 -0.36 16.39
C LYS A 39 9.64 -0.83 17.39
N ILE A 40 8.41 -0.97 16.93
CA ILE A 40 7.26 -1.41 17.73
C ILE A 40 6.54 -2.50 16.94
N ASP A 41 5.44 -3.02 17.47
CA ASP A 41 4.61 -3.99 16.75
C ASP A 41 4.28 -3.47 15.34
N VAL A 42 4.35 -4.36 14.34
CA VAL A 42 4.20 -3.96 12.94
C VAL A 42 2.86 -3.29 12.64
N LEU A 43 1.78 -3.74 13.25
CA LEU A 43 0.46 -3.14 13.04
C LEU A 43 0.36 -1.76 13.68
N ASP A 44 0.95 -1.58 14.86
CA ASP A 44 0.99 -0.28 15.53
C ASP A 44 1.83 0.70 14.73
N ARG A 45 2.97 0.25 14.21
CA ARG A 45 3.83 1.10 13.37
C ARG A 45 3.13 1.49 12.08
N ALA A 46 2.47 0.53 11.43
CA ALA A 46 1.72 0.80 10.21
C ALA A 46 0.59 1.82 10.46
N ALA A 47 -0.09 1.73 11.60
CA ALA A 47 -1.11 2.70 11.96
C ALA A 47 -0.54 4.11 12.16
N ASP A 48 0.64 4.22 12.78
CA ASP A 48 1.32 5.51 12.94
C ASP A 48 1.69 6.12 11.59
N VAL A 49 2.23 5.31 10.68
CA VAL A 49 2.58 5.74 9.33
C VAL A 49 1.33 6.16 8.55
N PHE A 50 0.26 5.38 8.68
CA PHE A 50 -1.03 5.67 8.04
C PHE A 50 -1.51 7.09 8.40
N ALA A 51 -1.48 7.41 9.68
CA ALA A 51 -1.87 8.74 10.17
C ALA A 51 -0.90 9.83 9.69
N HIS A 52 0.40 9.54 9.74
CA HIS A 52 1.45 10.50 9.32
C HIS A 52 1.33 10.85 7.83
N LEU A 53 0.96 9.88 7.00
CA LEU A 53 0.77 10.09 5.56
C LEU A 53 -0.60 10.67 5.20
N ASN A 54 -1.42 11.00 6.20
CA ASN A 54 -2.75 11.58 6.01
C ASN A 54 -3.74 10.67 5.27
N LEU A 55 -3.52 9.37 5.35
CA LEU A 55 -4.40 8.39 4.68
C LEU A 55 -5.83 8.39 5.25
N HIS A 56 -6.00 8.88 6.48
CA HIS A 56 -7.32 9.02 7.12
C HIS A 56 -8.08 10.28 6.67
N LYS A 57 -7.49 11.10 5.78
CA LYS A 57 -8.07 12.38 5.36
C LYS A 57 -8.70 12.34 3.97
N THR A 58 -8.88 11.16 3.39
CA THR A 58 -9.60 11.06 2.12
C THR A 58 -11.11 11.22 2.35
N ALA A 59 -11.81 11.77 1.36
CA ALA A 59 -13.23 12.10 1.48
C ALA A 59 -14.10 10.87 1.81
N GLN A 60 -13.78 9.71 1.23
CA GLN A 60 -14.56 8.47 1.43
C GLN A 60 -13.93 7.55 2.47
N ARG A 61 -12.90 7.97 3.17
CA ARG A 61 -12.16 7.16 4.13
C ARG A 61 -11.71 5.84 3.49
N ASN A 62 -11.20 5.90 2.26
CA ASN A 62 -10.79 4.75 1.45
C ASN A 62 -9.28 4.72 1.16
N GLY A 63 -8.48 5.24 2.06
CA GLY A 63 -7.03 5.14 1.99
C GLY A 63 -6.55 3.73 2.32
N VAL A 64 -5.48 3.30 1.64
CA VAL A 64 -4.83 2.00 1.86
C VAL A 64 -3.34 2.23 2.02
N LEU A 65 -2.75 1.61 3.02
CA LEU A 65 -1.30 1.59 3.22
C LEU A 65 -0.76 0.18 3.04
N ILE A 66 0.25 0.05 2.21
CA ILE A 66 1.10 -1.14 2.16
C ILE A 66 2.41 -0.77 2.86
N TYR A 67 2.67 -1.41 4.00
CA TYR A 67 3.81 -1.15 4.86
C TYR A 67 4.80 -2.30 4.81
N VAL A 68 6.09 -1.99 4.62
CA VAL A 68 7.15 -3.00 4.56
C VAL A 68 8.33 -2.57 5.43
N ALA A 69 8.76 -3.45 6.35
CA ALA A 69 9.99 -3.31 7.12
C ALA A 69 10.99 -4.35 6.58
N LEU A 70 11.91 -3.89 5.74
CA LEU A 70 12.79 -4.76 4.94
C LEU A 70 13.66 -5.69 5.79
N LEU A 71 14.36 -5.15 6.79
CA LEU A 71 15.31 -5.93 7.59
C LEU A 71 14.64 -6.78 8.65
N ASP A 72 13.42 -6.40 9.07
CA ASP A 72 12.65 -7.18 10.03
C ASP A 72 11.84 -8.29 9.36
N HIS A 73 11.77 -8.31 8.03
CA HIS A 73 10.95 -9.25 7.27
C HIS A 73 9.48 -9.21 7.72
N LYS A 74 8.96 -8.00 7.95
CA LYS A 74 7.58 -7.78 8.38
C LYS A 74 6.88 -6.84 7.43
N SER A 75 5.57 -7.03 7.30
CA SER A 75 4.74 -6.18 6.45
C SER A 75 3.31 -6.15 6.97
N ALA A 76 2.56 -5.15 6.51
CA ALA A 76 1.15 -4.99 6.86
C ALA A 76 0.42 -4.28 5.72
N ILE A 77 -0.88 -4.55 5.60
CA ILE A 77 -1.77 -3.80 4.72
C ILE A 77 -2.90 -3.29 5.59
N LEU A 78 -3.11 -1.97 5.59
CA LEU A 78 -4.18 -1.33 6.36
C LEU A 78 -5.12 -0.59 5.43
N GLY A 79 -6.42 -0.82 5.60
CA GLY A 79 -7.48 -0.05 4.95
C GLY A 79 -8.19 0.84 5.96
N ASP A 80 -8.62 2.02 5.54
CA ASP A 80 -9.32 2.96 6.41
C ASP A 80 -10.77 2.51 6.69
N ALA A 81 -11.44 3.24 7.56
CA ALA A 81 -12.77 2.92 8.06
C ALA A 81 -13.82 2.75 6.96
N GLY A 82 -13.76 3.57 5.90
CA GLY A 82 -14.68 3.46 4.77
C GLY A 82 -14.55 2.14 4.01
N ILE A 83 -13.33 1.59 3.95
CA ILE A 83 -13.11 0.29 3.35
C ILE A 83 -13.61 -0.82 4.27
N ASN A 84 -13.18 -0.76 5.54
CA ASN A 84 -13.52 -1.80 6.52
C ASN A 84 -15.03 -1.96 6.71
N ALA A 85 -15.81 -0.91 6.48
CA ALA A 85 -17.27 -0.96 6.55
C ALA A 85 -17.91 -1.73 5.39
N LYS A 86 -17.19 -1.91 4.27
CA LYS A 86 -17.75 -2.49 3.04
C LYS A 86 -17.20 -3.87 2.70
N VAL A 87 -16.05 -4.25 3.24
CA VAL A 87 -15.35 -5.47 2.84
C VAL A 87 -15.39 -6.52 3.95
N PRO A 88 -15.23 -7.81 3.61
CA PRO A 88 -15.09 -8.86 4.62
C PRO A 88 -13.85 -8.66 5.49
N ALA A 89 -13.86 -9.24 6.70
CA ALA A 89 -12.77 -9.12 7.64
C ALA A 89 -11.44 -9.66 7.09
N ASP A 90 -11.49 -10.65 6.20
CA ASP A 90 -10.31 -11.30 5.59
C ASP A 90 -9.92 -10.72 4.22
N PHE A 91 -10.45 -9.56 3.89
CA PHE A 91 -10.29 -8.95 2.55
C PHE A 91 -8.84 -8.89 2.08
N TRP A 92 -7.92 -8.53 2.99
CA TRP A 92 -6.51 -8.34 2.65
C TRP A 92 -5.67 -9.60 2.74
N ASP A 93 -6.20 -10.70 3.27
CA ASP A 93 -5.41 -11.89 3.62
C ASP A 93 -4.70 -12.51 2.41
N SER A 94 -5.40 -12.68 1.28
CA SER A 94 -4.80 -13.27 0.09
C SER A 94 -3.72 -12.37 -0.52
N ILE A 95 -3.94 -11.06 -0.49
CA ILE A 95 -2.96 -10.08 -1.01
C ILE A 95 -1.70 -10.12 -0.16
N MET A 96 -1.85 -10.12 1.17
CA MET A 96 -0.72 -10.25 2.10
C MET A 96 0.04 -11.54 1.88
N LYS A 97 -0.66 -12.65 1.75
CA LYS A 97 -0.05 -13.97 1.56
C LYS A 97 0.79 -14.02 0.28
N ASN A 98 0.26 -13.50 -0.81
CA ASN A 98 0.98 -13.47 -2.09
C ASN A 98 2.20 -12.56 -2.02
N MET A 99 2.06 -11.39 -1.39
CA MET A 99 3.17 -10.44 -1.23
C MET A 99 4.30 -11.04 -0.42
N VAL A 100 3.97 -11.67 0.72
CA VAL A 100 4.97 -12.32 1.60
C VAL A 100 5.66 -13.48 0.86
N ALA A 101 4.92 -14.25 0.07
CA ALA A 101 5.50 -15.35 -0.72
C ALA A 101 6.55 -14.82 -1.71
N LYS A 102 6.28 -13.71 -2.39
CA LYS A 102 7.25 -13.06 -3.27
C LYS A 102 8.47 -12.56 -2.51
N PHE A 103 8.26 -11.99 -1.33
CA PHE A 103 9.37 -11.51 -0.49
C PHE A 103 10.31 -12.65 -0.10
N LYS A 104 9.76 -13.84 0.21
CA LYS A 104 10.57 -15.01 0.52
C LYS A 104 11.40 -15.51 -0.65
N GLU A 105 10.98 -15.20 -1.88
CA GLU A 105 11.74 -15.50 -3.09
C GLU A 105 12.75 -14.40 -3.43
N GLY A 106 12.86 -13.35 -2.63
CA GLY A 106 13.73 -12.21 -2.91
C GLY A 106 13.17 -11.23 -3.91
N LYS A 107 11.90 -11.36 -4.27
CA LYS A 107 11.23 -10.54 -5.28
C LYS A 107 10.42 -9.42 -4.62
N ILE A 108 11.11 -8.52 -3.91
CA ILE A 108 10.47 -7.48 -3.09
C ILE A 108 9.65 -6.52 -3.97
N THR A 109 10.28 -5.96 -5.00
CA THR A 109 9.61 -5.00 -5.90
C THR A 109 8.40 -5.62 -6.57
N GLU A 110 8.54 -6.85 -7.10
CA GLU A 110 7.44 -7.56 -7.75
C GLU A 110 6.29 -7.81 -6.78
N GLY A 111 6.60 -8.22 -5.54
CA GLY A 111 5.61 -8.45 -4.51
C GLY A 111 4.81 -7.21 -4.17
N ILE A 112 5.49 -6.06 -4.04
CA ILE A 112 4.83 -4.79 -3.76
C ILE A 112 3.96 -4.37 -4.95
N CYS A 113 4.48 -4.44 -6.18
CA CYS A 113 3.73 -4.06 -7.37
C CYS A 113 2.46 -4.90 -7.55
N GLU A 114 2.57 -6.22 -7.37
CA GLU A 114 1.41 -7.11 -7.46
C GLU A 114 0.38 -6.81 -6.37
N ALA A 115 0.83 -6.56 -5.15
CA ALA A 115 -0.07 -6.22 -4.04
C ALA A 115 -0.83 -4.93 -4.34
N VAL A 116 -0.14 -3.91 -4.84
CA VAL A 116 -0.74 -2.62 -5.20
C VAL A 116 -1.81 -2.82 -6.29
N ILE A 117 -1.46 -3.53 -7.36
CA ILE A 117 -2.38 -3.73 -8.49
C ILE A 117 -3.61 -4.54 -8.07
N THR A 118 -3.40 -5.62 -7.32
CA THR A 118 -4.49 -6.46 -6.83
C THR A 118 -5.40 -5.69 -5.87
N ALA A 119 -4.81 -4.88 -4.98
CA ALA A 119 -5.60 -4.01 -4.10
C ALA A 119 -6.46 -3.06 -4.92
N GLY A 120 -5.91 -2.45 -5.97
CA GLY A 120 -6.66 -1.56 -6.84
C GLY A 120 -7.82 -2.27 -7.55
N GLU A 121 -7.60 -3.48 -8.04
CA GLU A 121 -8.65 -4.28 -8.68
C GLU A 121 -9.80 -4.58 -7.72
N GLN A 122 -9.47 -4.90 -6.46
CA GLN A 122 -10.48 -5.15 -5.44
C GLN A 122 -11.21 -3.87 -5.05
N LEU A 123 -10.47 -2.77 -4.91
CA LEU A 123 -11.06 -1.48 -4.49
C LEU A 123 -12.05 -0.94 -5.52
N LYS A 124 -11.81 -1.15 -6.82
CA LYS A 124 -12.73 -0.64 -7.84
C LYS A 124 -14.13 -1.26 -7.73
N VAL A 125 -14.27 -2.43 -7.13
CA VAL A 125 -15.56 -3.07 -6.90
C VAL A 125 -16.38 -2.28 -5.87
N TYR A 126 -15.72 -1.78 -4.84
CA TYR A 126 -16.36 -1.07 -3.72
C TYR A 126 -16.32 0.45 -3.87
N PHE A 127 -15.30 0.96 -4.55
CA PHE A 127 -15.07 2.39 -4.75
C PHE A 127 -14.70 2.65 -6.21
N PRO A 128 -15.67 2.51 -7.13
CA PRO A 128 -15.39 2.75 -8.54
C PRO A 128 -15.00 4.20 -8.79
N TYR A 129 -14.20 4.42 -9.83
CA TYR A 129 -13.82 5.77 -10.25
C TYR A 129 -15.07 6.57 -10.68
N GLN A 130 -15.09 7.84 -10.29
CA GLN A 130 -16.11 8.78 -10.69
C GLN A 130 -15.47 9.91 -11.49
N THR A 131 -16.21 10.52 -12.41
CA THR A 131 -15.66 11.52 -13.33
C THR A 131 -15.09 12.75 -12.65
N ASP A 132 -15.51 13.05 -11.43
CA ASP A 132 -15.04 14.18 -10.64
C ASP A 132 -14.00 13.78 -9.59
N ASP A 133 -13.55 12.53 -9.60
CA ASP A 133 -12.51 12.08 -8.67
C ASP A 133 -11.17 12.74 -9.00
N VAL A 134 -10.46 13.13 -7.94
CA VAL A 134 -9.10 13.65 -8.03
C VAL A 134 -8.20 12.81 -7.16
N ASN A 135 -6.92 12.72 -7.54
CA ASN A 135 -5.91 12.06 -6.71
C ASN A 135 -5.61 12.95 -5.51
N GLU A 136 -6.12 12.56 -4.34
CA GLU A 136 -6.04 13.35 -3.12
C GLU A 136 -4.67 13.26 -2.43
N LEU A 137 -3.89 12.22 -2.71
CA LEU A 137 -2.60 11.95 -2.07
C LEU A 137 -1.52 11.64 -3.13
N PRO A 138 -0.24 11.90 -2.81
CA PRO A 138 0.85 11.59 -3.74
C PRO A 138 0.97 10.09 -4.03
N ASP A 139 1.42 9.75 -5.23
CA ASP A 139 1.68 8.36 -5.63
C ASP A 139 3.11 7.92 -5.29
N GLU A 140 3.92 8.82 -4.76
CA GLU A 140 5.31 8.54 -4.42
C GLU A 140 5.43 7.47 -3.35
N ILE A 141 6.51 6.67 -3.44
CA ILE A 141 6.83 5.73 -2.37
C ILE A 141 7.37 6.54 -1.19
N SER A 142 6.86 6.26 0.00
CA SER A 142 7.35 6.85 1.23
C SER A 142 8.44 5.97 1.81
N PHE A 143 9.60 6.57 2.08
CA PHE A 143 10.74 5.87 2.69
C PHE A 143 11.08 6.49 4.04
N GLN A 144 11.59 5.65 4.94
CA GLN A 144 12.06 6.15 6.24
C GLN A 144 13.24 5.30 6.84
#